data_73cb9b8d06a451c3cee95c7e0dc402f1
#
_entry.id   73cb9b8d06a451c3cee95c7e0dc402f1
#
_cell.length_a   1.000
_cell.length_b   1.000
_cell.length_c   1.000
_cell.angle_alpha   90.00
_cell.angle_beta   90.00
_cell.angle_gamma   90.00
#
_symmetry.space_group_name_H-M   'P 1'
#
loop_
_entity.id
_entity.type
_entity.pdbx_description
1 polymer ?
#
loop_
_entity_poly.entity_id
_entity_poly.type
_entity_poly.pdbx_seq_one_letter_code
_entity_poly.pdbx_strand_id
1 'polypeptide(L)'
;MNPLEHLAFMILRTLRKLHLARLIRIGKKHNFTDYFKNFEKVQAVRGIFGEKTEEILSNLKVEFMGLFGYMGVDNSDGHLLVNARYLDTGDKIDIYLDIIHELCHIKQYMEGKDLFDDRYEYVERPTEIEAYRYTVKEARRLGLNDQRIIEYLKTEWMSQSDLEKLVNYVGIKFETA
;
A
#
# COMPACT_ATOMS: atom_id res chain seq x y z
N MET A 1 -10.36 20.84 -5.63
CA MET A 1 -10.54 19.76 -4.65
C MET A 1 -9.17 19.45 -4.07
N ASN A 2 -9.03 19.56 -2.76
CA ASN A 2 -7.81 19.26 -2.02
C ASN A 2 -7.37 17.80 -2.29
N PRO A 3 -6.06 17.47 -2.41
CA PRO A 3 -5.58 16.10 -2.58
C PRO A 3 -6.18 15.10 -1.58
N LEU A 4 -6.35 15.52 -0.31
CA LEU A 4 -6.98 14.69 0.73
C LEU A 4 -8.47 14.43 0.47
N GLU A 5 -9.20 15.43 -0.04
CA GLU A 5 -10.62 15.26 -0.40
C GLU A 5 -10.78 14.32 -1.60
N HIS A 6 -9.90 14.46 -2.59
CA HIS A 6 -9.90 13.56 -3.74
C HIS A 6 -9.58 12.12 -3.33
N LEU A 7 -8.59 11.96 -2.46
CA LEU A 7 -8.20 10.71 -1.85
C LEU A 7 -9.35 10.06 -1.08
N ALA A 8 -9.95 10.82 -0.15
CA ALA A 8 -11.09 10.34 0.64
C ALA A 8 -12.26 9.92 -0.26
N PHE A 9 -12.51 10.66 -1.35
CA PHE A 9 -13.55 10.31 -2.32
C PHE A 9 -13.25 9.01 -3.07
N MET A 10 -12.01 8.78 -3.45
CA MET A 10 -11.59 7.54 -4.12
C MET A 10 -11.77 6.32 -3.21
N ILE A 11 -11.30 6.41 -1.97
CA ILE A 11 -11.40 5.32 -0.99
C ILE A 11 -12.86 5.09 -0.58
N LEU A 12 -13.64 6.14 -0.31
CA LEU A 12 -15.07 6.03 0.01
C LEU A 12 -15.84 5.32 -1.11
N ARG A 13 -15.52 5.63 -2.37
CA ARG A 13 -16.14 4.97 -3.51
C ARG A 13 -15.79 3.49 -3.58
N THR A 14 -14.56 3.14 -3.23
CA THR A 14 -14.08 1.75 -3.15
C THR A 14 -14.78 1.01 -2.00
N LEU A 15 -14.76 1.57 -0.80
CA LEU A 15 -15.40 1.00 0.39
C LEU A 15 -16.92 0.84 0.21
N ARG A 16 -17.58 1.81 -0.43
CA ARG A 16 -19.02 1.70 -0.72
C ARG A 16 -19.36 0.56 -1.67
N LYS A 17 -18.49 0.27 -2.64
CA LYS A 17 -18.64 -0.92 -3.48
C LYS A 17 -18.41 -2.21 -2.71
N LEU A 18 -17.44 -2.24 -1.79
CA LEU A 18 -17.16 -3.38 -0.91
C LEU A 18 -18.31 -3.63 0.08
N HIS A 19 -18.86 -2.57 0.66
CA HIS A 19 -20.01 -2.67 1.58
C HIS A 19 -21.30 -3.14 0.89
N LEU A 20 -21.52 -2.72 -0.35
CA LEU A 20 -22.61 -3.22 -1.19
C LEU A 20 -22.38 -4.65 -1.67
N ALA A 21 -21.13 -5.07 -1.74
CA ALA A 21 -20.75 -6.42 -2.14
C ALA A 21 -20.56 -7.36 -0.92
N ARG A 22 -21.57 -7.50 -0.04
CA ARG A 22 -21.70 -8.67 0.86
C ARG A 22 -21.61 -10.03 0.14
N LEU A 23 -21.33 -9.99 -1.16
CA LEU A 23 -21.16 -11.08 -2.10
C LEU A 23 -19.71 -11.21 -2.63
N ILE A 24 -18.73 -10.45 -2.10
CA ILE A 24 -17.33 -10.72 -2.43
C ILE A 24 -17.01 -12.11 -1.92
N ARG A 25 -16.88 -13.03 -2.85
CA ARG A 25 -16.42 -14.37 -2.53
C ARG A 25 -14.96 -14.25 -2.12
N ILE A 26 -14.70 -14.44 -0.83
CA ILE A 26 -13.34 -14.62 -0.30
C ILE A 26 -12.67 -15.72 -1.12
N GLY A 27 -11.42 -15.52 -1.52
CA GLY A 27 -10.67 -16.48 -2.35
C GLY A 27 -10.98 -16.43 -3.85
N LYS A 28 -11.65 -15.37 -4.35
CA LYS A 28 -11.82 -15.13 -5.78
C LYS A 28 -11.01 -13.90 -6.22
N LYS A 29 -10.26 -14.06 -7.30
CA LYS A 29 -9.53 -12.95 -7.95
C LYS A 29 -10.49 -12.07 -8.76
N HIS A 30 -10.38 -10.77 -8.55
CA HIS A 30 -11.13 -9.72 -9.24
C HIS A 30 -10.15 -8.81 -10.00
N ASN A 31 -10.65 -7.97 -10.90
CA ASN A 31 -9.78 -6.95 -11.48
C ASN A 31 -9.55 -5.83 -10.45
N PHE A 32 -8.31 -5.39 -10.30
CA PHE A 32 -7.94 -4.27 -9.42
C PHE A 32 -8.77 -3.03 -9.74
N THR A 33 -8.91 -2.69 -11.00
CA THR A 33 -9.65 -1.50 -11.46
C THR A 33 -11.16 -1.56 -11.20
N ASP A 34 -11.73 -2.71 -10.85
CA ASP A 34 -13.15 -2.79 -10.46
C ASP A 34 -13.39 -2.15 -9.09
N TYR A 35 -12.43 -2.24 -8.19
CA TYR A 35 -12.50 -1.78 -6.81
C TYR A 35 -11.69 -0.50 -6.57
N PHE A 36 -10.49 -0.40 -7.10
CA PHE A 36 -9.55 0.69 -6.90
C PHE A 36 -9.55 1.62 -8.13
N LYS A 37 -10.46 2.60 -8.12
CA LYS A 37 -10.66 3.51 -9.26
C LYS A 37 -9.68 4.69 -9.22
N ASN A 38 -9.25 5.13 -10.42
CA ASN A 38 -8.41 6.31 -10.66
C ASN A 38 -6.98 6.20 -10.13
N PHE A 39 -6.51 5.03 -9.71
CA PHE A 39 -5.11 4.86 -9.31
C PHE A 39 -4.15 5.09 -10.49
N GLU A 40 -4.60 4.90 -11.73
CA GLU A 40 -3.85 5.23 -12.94
C GLU A 40 -3.52 6.73 -13.08
N LYS A 41 -4.22 7.60 -12.33
CA LYS A 41 -4.00 9.06 -12.30
C LYS A 41 -3.13 9.51 -11.13
N VAL A 42 -2.83 8.61 -10.19
CA VAL A 42 -2.04 8.92 -8.99
C VAL A 42 -0.58 9.10 -9.37
N GLN A 43 0.01 10.24 -8.99
CA GLN A 43 1.39 10.58 -9.35
C GLN A 43 2.40 9.55 -8.82
N ALA A 44 2.23 9.07 -7.58
CA ALA A 44 3.10 8.05 -7.02
C ALA A 44 3.04 6.75 -7.82
N VAL A 45 1.84 6.32 -8.23
CA VAL A 45 1.63 5.09 -9.03
C VAL A 45 2.24 5.24 -10.42
N ARG A 46 2.09 6.41 -11.05
CA ARG A 46 2.79 6.73 -12.30
C ARG A 46 4.31 6.76 -12.12
N GLY A 47 4.80 7.17 -10.96
CA GLY A 47 6.22 7.09 -10.61
C GLY A 47 6.74 5.66 -10.46
N ILE A 48 5.86 4.73 -10.02
CA ILE A 48 6.18 3.30 -9.87
C ILE A 48 6.25 2.62 -11.24
N PHE A 49 5.23 2.76 -12.08
CA PHE A 49 5.06 1.98 -13.31
C PHE A 49 5.38 2.74 -14.61
N GLY A 50 5.55 4.06 -14.53
CA GLY A 50 5.80 4.91 -15.71
C GLY A 50 4.65 4.87 -16.71
N GLU A 51 5.01 4.79 -17.99
CA GLU A 51 4.05 4.75 -19.12
C GLU A 51 3.17 3.48 -19.12
N LYS A 52 3.61 2.41 -18.47
CA LYS A 52 2.87 1.15 -18.38
C LYS A 52 1.80 1.11 -17.29
N THR A 53 1.58 2.22 -16.58
CA THR A 53 0.66 2.28 -15.42
C THR A 53 -0.74 1.77 -15.76
N GLU A 54 -1.34 2.23 -16.85
CA GLU A 54 -2.70 1.85 -17.22
C GLU A 54 -2.80 0.38 -17.63
N GLU A 55 -1.82 -0.11 -18.39
CA GLU A 55 -1.72 -1.50 -18.80
C GLU A 55 -1.60 -2.42 -17.58
N ILE A 56 -0.66 -2.11 -16.66
CA ILE A 56 -0.39 -2.94 -15.48
C ILE A 56 -1.63 -2.97 -14.59
N LEU A 57 -2.21 -1.82 -14.25
CA LEU A 57 -3.38 -1.76 -13.36
C LEU A 57 -4.63 -2.41 -13.96
N SER A 58 -4.81 -2.38 -15.27
CA SER A 58 -5.94 -3.04 -15.94
C SER A 58 -5.84 -4.57 -15.89
N ASN A 59 -4.62 -5.11 -15.89
CA ASN A 59 -4.35 -6.54 -15.81
C ASN A 59 -4.20 -7.07 -14.39
N LEU A 60 -3.87 -6.19 -13.42
CA LEU A 60 -3.66 -6.55 -12.03
C LEU A 60 -4.91 -7.18 -11.42
N LYS A 61 -4.72 -8.28 -10.71
CA LYS A 61 -5.79 -8.94 -9.94
C LYS A 61 -5.69 -8.58 -8.47
N VAL A 62 -6.83 -8.59 -7.80
CA VAL A 62 -6.97 -8.46 -6.36
C VAL A 62 -7.80 -9.59 -5.81
N GLU A 63 -7.36 -10.18 -4.71
CA GLU A 63 -8.10 -11.16 -3.93
C GLU A 63 -8.40 -10.59 -2.56
N PHE A 64 -9.66 -10.73 -2.12
CA PHE A 64 -10.07 -10.27 -0.81
C PHE A 64 -9.99 -11.41 0.20
N MET A 65 -9.25 -11.17 1.29
CA MET A 65 -9.08 -12.10 2.40
C MET A 65 -9.96 -11.71 3.59
N GLY A 66 -10.31 -12.71 4.44
CA GLY A 66 -11.28 -12.50 5.53
C GLY A 66 -10.71 -12.17 6.90
N LEU A 67 -9.49 -12.58 7.26
CA LEU A 67 -9.17 -12.69 8.69
C LEU A 67 -7.79 -12.20 9.15
N PHE A 68 -6.75 -12.09 8.34
CA PHE A 68 -5.41 -11.75 8.83
C PHE A 68 -4.67 -10.76 7.92
N GLY A 69 -3.79 -9.95 8.53
CA GLY A 69 -2.98 -8.97 7.83
C GLY A 69 -3.76 -7.74 7.35
N TYR A 70 -3.07 -6.85 6.69
CA TYR A 70 -3.65 -5.64 6.08
C TYR A 70 -3.76 -5.82 4.57
N MET A 71 -2.62 -5.81 3.88
CA MET A 71 -2.46 -6.04 2.46
C MET A 71 -1.16 -6.81 2.21
N GLY A 72 -0.97 -7.31 0.98
CA GLY A 72 0.25 -7.99 0.58
C GLY A 72 0.20 -8.38 -0.89
N VAL A 73 1.31 -8.91 -1.40
CA VAL A 73 1.42 -9.48 -2.74
C VAL A 73 1.60 -10.99 -2.63
N ASP A 74 0.77 -11.74 -3.35
CA ASP A 74 0.95 -13.19 -3.47
C ASP A 74 2.19 -13.49 -4.34
N ASN A 75 3.16 -14.20 -3.76
CA ASN A 75 4.43 -14.48 -4.42
C ASN A 75 4.32 -15.56 -5.51
N SER A 76 3.18 -16.23 -5.64
CA SER A 76 2.99 -17.26 -6.66
C SER A 76 2.68 -16.69 -8.05
N ASP A 77 1.96 -15.58 -8.11
CA ASP A 77 1.53 -14.95 -9.37
C ASP A 77 1.45 -13.41 -9.34
N GLY A 78 1.86 -12.78 -8.26
CA GLY A 78 1.96 -11.32 -8.15
C GLY A 78 0.64 -10.58 -8.04
N HIS A 79 -0.46 -11.23 -7.65
CA HIS A 79 -1.71 -10.52 -7.41
C HIS A 79 -1.74 -9.85 -6.03
N LEU A 80 -2.58 -8.82 -5.89
CA LEU A 80 -2.75 -8.08 -4.64
C LEU A 80 -3.69 -8.83 -3.70
N LEU A 81 -3.26 -9.05 -2.46
CA LEU A 81 -4.06 -9.58 -1.36
C LEU A 81 -4.55 -8.43 -0.49
N VAL A 82 -5.83 -8.38 -0.16
CA VAL A 82 -6.42 -7.28 0.61
C VAL A 82 -7.39 -7.80 1.66
N ASN A 83 -7.18 -7.43 2.92
CA ASN A 83 -8.12 -7.74 3.97
C ASN A 83 -9.38 -6.87 3.83
N ALA A 84 -10.53 -7.49 3.55
CA ALA A 84 -11.79 -6.80 3.34
C ALA A 84 -12.26 -6.04 4.60
N ARG A 85 -11.99 -6.55 5.81
CA ARG A 85 -12.33 -5.86 7.05
C ARG A 85 -11.46 -4.62 7.25
N TYR A 86 -10.18 -4.71 6.94
CA TYR A 86 -9.28 -3.55 7.01
C TYR A 86 -9.75 -2.42 6.08
N LEU A 87 -10.17 -2.74 4.85
CA LEU A 87 -10.75 -1.75 3.94
C LEU A 87 -12.00 -1.07 4.49
N ASP A 88 -12.79 -1.77 5.28
CA ASP A 88 -14.04 -1.24 5.86
C ASP A 88 -13.77 -0.39 7.11
N THR A 89 -12.80 -0.78 7.94
CA THR A 89 -12.60 -0.21 9.28
C THR A 89 -11.31 0.60 9.46
N GLY A 90 -10.33 0.46 8.56
CA GLY A 90 -9.03 1.12 8.67
C GLY A 90 -9.08 2.62 8.36
N ASP A 91 -8.02 3.33 8.76
CA ASP A 91 -7.85 4.72 8.39
C ASP A 91 -7.71 4.87 6.87
N LYS A 92 -8.39 5.82 6.27
CA LYS A 92 -8.47 5.95 4.81
C LYS A 92 -7.16 6.39 4.19
N ILE A 93 -6.39 7.19 4.91
CA ILE A 93 -5.07 7.65 4.44
C ILE A 93 -4.10 6.47 4.49
N ASP A 94 -4.14 5.70 5.58
CA ASP A 94 -3.29 4.54 5.74
C ASP A 94 -3.60 3.48 4.68
N ILE A 95 -4.87 3.15 4.46
CA ILE A 95 -5.30 2.25 3.36
C ILE A 95 -4.77 2.72 2.00
N TYR A 96 -4.84 4.01 1.71
CA TYR A 96 -4.32 4.55 0.45
C TYR A 96 -2.80 4.40 0.34
N LEU A 97 -2.08 4.70 1.42
CA LEU A 97 -0.63 4.57 1.47
C LEU A 97 -0.20 3.10 1.35
N ASP A 98 -0.94 2.18 1.99
CA ASP A 98 -0.71 0.74 1.86
C ASP A 98 -0.91 0.25 0.42
N ILE A 99 -1.94 0.73 -0.28
CA ILE A 99 -2.12 0.40 -1.70
C ILE A 99 -0.90 0.83 -2.52
N ILE A 100 -0.33 2.00 -2.26
CA ILE A 100 0.87 2.47 -2.96
C ILE A 100 2.09 1.60 -2.60
N HIS A 101 2.22 1.22 -1.33
CA HIS A 101 3.25 0.30 -0.85
C HIS A 101 3.19 -1.02 -1.61
N GLU A 102 2.02 -1.64 -1.66
CA GLU A 102 1.82 -2.92 -2.33
C GLU A 102 2.00 -2.82 -3.86
N LEU A 103 1.61 -1.71 -4.48
CA LEU A 103 1.87 -1.49 -5.91
C LEU A 103 3.38 -1.40 -6.20
N CYS A 104 4.20 -0.93 -5.26
CA CYS A 104 5.65 -1.01 -5.39
C CYS A 104 6.13 -2.48 -5.35
N HIS A 105 5.57 -3.31 -4.46
CA HIS A 105 5.87 -4.74 -4.43
C HIS A 105 5.42 -5.47 -5.70
N ILE A 106 4.28 -5.09 -6.30
CA ILE A 106 3.87 -5.61 -7.63
C ILE A 106 4.96 -5.32 -8.68
N LYS A 107 5.49 -4.09 -8.73
CA LYS A 107 6.60 -3.75 -9.62
C LYS A 107 7.83 -4.62 -9.36
N GLN A 108 8.21 -4.77 -8.10
CA GLN A 108 9.37 -5.57 -7.68
C GLN A 108 9.20 -7.04 -8.05
N TYR A 109 7.99 -7.60 -7.86
CA TYR A 109 7.65 -8.94 -8.32
C TYR A 109 7.83 -9.09 -9.85
N MET A 110 7.31 -8.12 -10.62
CA MET A 110 7.46 -8.11 -12.09
C MET A 110 8.94 -8.00 -12.53
N GLU A 111 9.78 -7.37 -11.71
CA GLU A 111 11.23 -7.28 -11.91
C GLU A 111 11.98 -8.54 -11.46
N GLY A 112 11.28 -9.53 -10.90
CA GLY A 112 11.87 -10.79 -10.41
C GLY A 112 12.65 -10.64 -9.10
N LYS A 113 12.36 -9.59 -8.32
CA LYS A 113 12.97 -9.41 -6.99
C LYS A 113 12.35 -10.37 -5.98
N ASP A 114 13.18 -10.87 -5.06
CA ASP A 114 12.73 -11.64 -3.91
C ASP A 114 12.11 -10.69 -2.87
N LEU A 115 10.79 -10.74 -2.71
CA LEU A 115 10.06 -9.89 -1.78
C LEU A 115 10.24 -10.34 -0.31
N PHE A 116 10.60 -11.60 -0.10
CA PHE A 116 10.66 -12.23 1.22
C PHE A 116 12.09 -12.66 1.59
N ASP A 117 13.10 -11.99 1.03
CA ASP A 117 14.51 -12.31 1.26
C ASP A 117 14.82 -12.42 2.76
N ASP A 118 15.03 -13.64 3.23
CA ASP A 118 15.25 -13.99 4.64
C ASP A 118 16.68 -13.68 5.14
N ARG A 119 17.56 -13.20 4.25
CA ARG A 119 18.88 -12.68 4.63
C ARG A 119 18.82 -11.34 5.38
N TYR A 120 17.66 -10.68 5.33
CA TYR A 120 17.41 -9.39 5.95
C TYR A 120 16.25 -9.46 6.93
N GLU A 121 16.36 -8.74 8.05
CA GLU A 121 15.20 -8.42 8.86
C GLU A 121 14.19 -7.61 8.04
N TYR A 122 12.90 -7.71 8.38
CA TYR A 122 11.83 -7.09 7.60
C TYR A 122 12.12 -5.62 7.22
N VAL A 123 12.45 -4.79 8.21
CA VAL A 123 12.68 -3.34 8.01
C VAL A 123 13.98 -3.02 7.26
N GLU A 124 14.85 -4.01 7.08
CA GLU A 124 16.14 -3.89 6.40
C GLU A 124 16.10 -4.49 4.98
N ARG A 125 14.98 -5.13 4.59
CA ARG A 125 14.81 -5.64 3.23
C ARG A 125 14.85 -4.49 2.21
N PRO A 126 15.70 -4.58 1.18
CA PRO A 126 15.76 -3.53 0.15
C PRO A 126 14.41 -3.27 -0.53
N THR A 127 13.57 -4.30 -0.67
CA THR A 127 12.23 -4.22 -1.25
C THR A 127 11.29 -3.42 -0.36
N GLU A 128 11.31 -3.65 0.95
CA GLU A 128 10.50 -2.90 1.92
C GLU A 128 10.94 -1.43 1.99
N ILE A 129 12.25 -1.19 2.07
CA ILE A 129 12.79 0.18 2.11
C ILE A 129 12.40 0.96 0.84
N GLU A 130 12.47 0.34 -0.34
CA GLU A 130 12.03 0.97 -1.59
C GLU A 130 10.52 1.29 -1.53
N ALA A 131 9.67 0.36 -1.11
CA ALA A 131 8.23 0.54 -1.02
C ALA A 131 7.86 1.65 -0.02
N TYR A 132 8.43 1.64 1.17
CA TYR A 132 8.21 2.70 2.15
C TYR A 132 8.70 4.08 1.70
N ARG A 133 9.77 4.17 0.90
CA ARG A 133 10.22 5.45 0.31
C ARG A 133 9.18 6.04 -0.64
N TYR A 134 8.53 5.21 -1.48
CA TYR A 134 7.41 5.68 -2.32
C TYR A 134 6.25 6.17 -1.46
N THR A 135 5.92 5.42 -0.43
CA THR A 135 4.82 5.72 0.49
C THR A 135 5.06 7.02 1.27
N VAL A 136 6.25 7.18 1.86
CA VAL A 136 6.62 8.40 2.60
C VAL A 136 6.66 9.62 1.69
N LYS A 137 7.18 9.49 0.47
CA LYS A 137 7.15 10.58 -0.52
C LYS A 137 5.72 11.01 -0.83
N GLU A 138 4.81 10.05 -0.99
CA GLU A 138 3.40 10.34 -1.23
C GLU A 138 2.70 10.93 0.00
N ALA A 139 2.98 10.42 1.19
CA ALA A 139 2.46 10.97 2.44
C ALA A 139 2.83 12.45 2.61
N ARG A 140 4.09 12.80 2.33
CA ARG A 140 4.55 14.20 2.33
C ARG A 140 3.86 15.04 1.25
N ARG A 141 3.63 14.49 0.06
CA ARG A 141 2.87 15.16 -1.00
C ARG A 141 1.43 15.47 -0.59
N LEU A 142 0.83 14.61 0.23
CA LEU A 142 -0.49 14.81 0.82
C LEU A 142 -0.49 15.83 1.96
N GLY A 143 0.68 16.30 2.42
CA GLY A 143 0.82 17.26 3.49
C GLY A 143 0.86 16.65 4.89
N LEU A 144 1.10 15.34 5.02
CA LEU A 144 1.30 14.72 6.32
C LEU A 144 2.65 15.18 6.90
N ASN A 145 2.65 15.50 8.20
CA ASN A 145 3.87 15.81 8.92
C ASN A 145 4.61 14.53 9.34
N ASP A 146 5.87 14.67 9.75
CA ASP A 146 6.72 13.53 10.09
C ASP A 146 6.13 12.71 11.24
N GLN A 147 5.49 13.34 12.24
CA GLN A 147 4.84 12.63 13.34
C GLN A 147 3.74 11.69 12.83
N ARG A 148 2.84 12.16 11.97
CA ARG A 148 1.76 11.33 11.39
C ARG A 148 2.31 10.23 10.48
N ILE A 149 3.42 10.50 9.79
CA ILE A 149 4.09 9.48 8.96
C ILE A 149 4.72 8.41 9.85
N ILE A 150 5.37 8.76 10.97
CA ILE A 150 5.91 7.80 11.93
C ILE A 150 4.80 6.93 12.53
N GLU A 151 3.64 7.53 12.86
CA GLU A 151 2.47 6.78 13.32
C GLU A 151 1.98 5.76 12.29
N TYR A 152 1.95 6.13 11.01
CA TYR A 152 1.63 5.22 9.92
C TYR A 152 2.65 4.09 9.77
N LEU A 153 3.95 4.38 9.86
CA LEU A 153 5.02 3.38 9.72
C LEU A 153 5.04 2.36 10.87
N LYS A 154 4.50 2.73 12.04
CA LYS A 154 4.46 1.88 13.22
C LYS A 154 3.39 0.80 13.10
N THR A 155 3.81 -0.43 12.87
CA THR A 155 2.93 -1.59 12.90
C THR A 155 2.87 -2.22 14.30
N GLU A 156 1.80 -2.99 14.60
CA GLU A 156 1.59 -3.59 15.93
C GLU A 156 2.68 -4.60 16.32
N TRP A 157 3.30 -5.24 15.33
CA TRP A 157 4.34 -6.27 15.54
C TRP A 157 5.77 -5.72 15.50
N MET A 158 5.97 -4.44 15.17
CA MET A 158 7.28 -3.81 15.01
C MET A 158 7.82 -3.35 16.37
N SER A 159 9.07 -3.69 16.67
CA SER A 159 9.76 -3.14 17.85
C SER A 159 10.08 -1.65 17.66
N GLN A 160 10.32 -0.96 18.77
CA GLN A 160 10.76 0.44 18.72
C GLN A 160 12.07 0.60 17.93
N SER A 161 13.01 -0.33 18.11
CA SER A 161 14.30 -0.33 17.39
C SER A 161 14.10 -0.50 15.88
N ASP A 162 13.15 -1.35 15.45
CA ASP A 162 12.85 -1.55 14.03
C ASP A 162 12.20 -0.32 13.43
N LEU A 163 11.31 0.34 14.16
CA LEU A 163 10.71 1.60 13.73
C LEU A 163 11.79 2.68 13.54
N GLU A 164 12.73 2.79 14.47
CA GLU A 164 13.85 3.75 14.38
C GLU A 164 14.72 3.48 13.15
N LYS A 165 15.04 2.22 12.88
CA LYS A 165 15.77 1.82 11.67
C LYS A 165 14.99 2.22 10.42
N LEU A 166 13.71 1.85 10.33
CA LEU A 166 12.86 2.13 9.17
C LEU A 166 12.77 3.64 8.92
N VAL A 167 12.48 4.42 9.95
CA VAL A 167 12.39 5.89 9.89
C VAL A 167 13.69 6.50 9.34
N ASN A 168 14.85 6.01 9.79
CA ASN A 168 16.14 6.43 9.26
C ASN A 168 16.31 6.06 7.77
N TYR A 169 15.96 4.83 7.38
CA TYR A 169 16.07 4.38 5.99
C TYR A 169 15.19 5.18 5.02
N VAL A 170 14.04 5.66 5.47
CA VAL A 170 13.13 6.47 4.66
C VAL A 170 13.37 7.98 4.77
N GLY A 171 14.38 8.40 5.53
CA GLY A 171 14.82 9.79 5.61
C GLY A 171 13.90 10.70 6.41
N ILE A 172 13.31 10.19 7.48
CA ILE A 172 12.57 10.95 8.49
C ILE A 172 13.49 11.15 9.70
N LYS A 173 13.45 12.34 10.30
CA LYS A 173 14.18 12.59 11.55
C LYS A 173 13.26 12.36 12.74
N PHE A 174 13.68 11.51 13.67
CA PHE A 174 13.07 11.52 14.98
C PHE A 174 13.39 12.86 15.65
N GLU A 175 12.38 13.65 15.95
CA GLU A 175 12.55 14.72 16.94
C GLU A 175 12.69 14.03 18.31
N THR A 176 13.93 13.90 18.79
CA THR A 176 14.16 13.53 20.19
C THR A 176 13.66 14.68 21.05
N ALA A 177 12.57 14.42 21.80
CA ALA A 177 12.06 15.34 22.81
C ALA A 177 13.09 15.61 23.89
#